data_437a30f70aa7b84faff9e56b63995183
#
_entry.id   437a30f70aa7b84faff9e56b63995183
#
_cell.length_a   1.000
_cell.length_b   1.000
_cell.length_c   1.000
_cell.angle_alpha   90.00
_cell.angle_beta   90.00
_cell.angle_gamma   90.00
#
_symmetry.space_group_name_H-M   'P 1'
#
loop_
_entity.id
_entity.type
_entity.pdbx_description
1 polymer ?
#
loop_
_entity_poly.entity_id
_entity_poly.type
_entity_poly.pdbx_seq_one_letter_code
_entity_poly.pdbx_strand_id
1 'polypeptide(L)'
;MLRREFIAVLGGAVAARPLAAHAQKSSPRIGWLVFGDAKLGPIDQSLKDALAQRGLVDGRNIEIVFRYANGRSDRLAELSAELIAQKPNLLLAVGGHVIMPLFEASKGGVPIVGGVSDSPMRAGIAVSLARPVRISPGLRFSRMKWQPSG
;
A
#
# COMPACT_ATOMS: atom_id res chain seq x y z
N MET A 1 21.68 39.39 -55.29
CA MET A 1 22.23 38.04 -55.30
C MET A 1 22.53 37.46 -53.92
N LEU A 2 21.86 37.87 -52.83
CA LEU A 2 22.13 37.40 -51.49
C LEU A 2 20.84 37.12 -50.72
N ARG A 3 19.83 36.56 -51.38
CA ARG A 3 18.53 36.22 -50.74
C ARG A 3 18.21 34.73 -50.70
N ARG A 4 19.13 33.86 -51.07
CA ARG A 4 18.88 32.41 -51.14
C ARG A 4 19.56 31.58 -50.09
N GLU A 5 20.43 32.14 -49.28
CA GLU A 5 21.16 31.38 -48.22
C GLU A 5 20.63 31.56 -46.80
N PHE A 6 19.58 32.40 -46.61
CA PHE A 6 19.06 32.70 -45.27
C PHE A 6 17.91 31.80 -44.84
N ILE A 7 17.47 30.88 -45.67
CA ILE A 7 16.33 29.99 -45.36
C ILE A 7 16.78 28.59 -44.93
N ALA A 8 18.06 28.24 -45.07
CA ALA A 8 18.57 26.91 -44.73
C ALA A 8 19.02 26.71 -43.26
N VAL A 9 19.04 27.77 -42.45
CA VAL A 9 19.54 27.67 -41.07
C VAL A 9 18.44 27.67 -39.99
N LEU A 10 17.18 27.88 -40.39
CA LEU A 10 16.05 27.91 -39.44
C LEU A 10 15.23 26.61 -39.41
N GLY A 11 15.62 25.58 -40.13
CA GLY A 11 14.90 24.32 -40.25
C GLY A 11 15.45 23.15 -39.37
N GLY A 12 16.54 23.35 -38.64
CA GLY A 12 17.29 22.25 -38.02
C GLY A 12 17.21 22.11 -36.49
N ALA A 13 16.44 22.92 -35.79
CA ALA A 13 16.52 22.96 -34.32
C ALA A 13 15.23 22.51 -33.57
N VAL A 14 14.34 21.77 -34.20
CA VAL A 14 13.06 21.37 -33.57
C VAL A 14 12.92 19.85 -33.38
N ALA A 15 13.97 19.09 -33.44
CA ALA A 15 13.84 17.63 -33.37
C ALA A 15 14.83 17.00 -32.41
N ALA A 16 14.93 17.48 -31.20
CA ALA A 16 15.54 16.71 -30.11
C ALA A 16 15.01 17.19 -28.75
N ARG A 17 13.70 17.13 -28.54
CA ARG A 17 13.23 16.91 -27.23
C ARG A 17 13.40 15.42 -26.96
N PRO A 18 14.29 15.01 -26.05
CA PRO A 18 14.25 13.65 -25.57
C PRO A 18 12.89 13.49 -24.88
N LEU A 19 12.03 12.68 -25.46
CA LEU A 19 10.86 12.09 -24.80
C LEU A 19 11.33 11.11 -23.69
N ALA A 20 12.26 11.56 -22.88
CA ALA A 20 12.62 10.94 -21.59
C ALA A 20 11.75 11.53 -20.48
N ALA A 21 10.49 11.81 -20.78
CA ALA A 21 9.45 11.67 -19.77
C ALA A 21 9.18 10.18 -19.61
N HIS A 22 10.20 9.43 -19.21
CA HIS A 22 9.95 8.27 -18.39
C HIS A 22 9.21 8.83 -17.18
N ALA A 23 7.88 8.74 -17.22
CA ALA A 23 7.10 8.73 -16.01
C ALA A 23 7.85 7.75 -15.12
N GLN A 24 8.59 8.26 -14.13
CA GLN A 24 9.04 7.47 -13.02
C GLN A 24 7.74 6.90 -12.46
N LYS A 25 7.38 5.70 -12.87
CA LYS A 25 6.36 4.91 -12.22
C LYS A 25 6.92 4.77 -10.82
N SER A 26 6.51 5.67 -9.95
CA SER A 26 6.81 5.54 -8.53
C SER A 26 6.37 4.14 -8.13
N SER A 27 7.31 3.36 -7.63
CA SER A 27 7.01 1.99 -7.21
C SER A 27 5.79 2.02 -6.28
N PRO A 28 4.83 1.13 -6.48
CA PRO A 28 3.66 1.07 -5.59
C PRO A 28 4.12 0.98 -4.14
N ARG A 29 3.53 1.79 -3.28
CA ARG A 29 3.87 1.86 -1.86
C ARG A 29 2.85 1.12 -1.02
N ILE A 30 3.33 0.23 -0.16
CA ILE A 30 2.54 -0.51 0.80
C ILE A 30 2.86 0.01 2.19
N GLY A 31 1.86 0.55 2.89
CA GLY A 31 2.01 0.94 4.28
C GLY A 31 1.64 -0.23 5.19
N TRP A 32 2.51 -0.59 6.11
CA TRP A 32 2.28 -1.69 7.03
C TRP A 32 2.34 -1.23 8.48
N LEU A 33 1.20 -1.30 9.17
CA LEU A 33 1.10 -1.00 10.59
C LEU A 33 1.22 -2.29 11.40
N VAL A 34 2.25 -2.36 12.24
CA VAL A 34 2.54 -3.49 13.11
C VAL A 34 2.33 -3.08 14.56
N PHE A 35 1.57 -3.88 15.32
CA PHE A 35 1.36 -3.61 16.74
C PHE A 35 2.60 -3.93 17.59
N GLY A 36 3.36 -4.95 17.19
CA GLY A 36 4.55 -5.41 17.92
C GLY A 36 5.78 -4.52 17.75
N ASP A 37 6.91 -5.10 18.12
CA ASP A 37 8.22 -4.44 18.08
C ASP A 37 8.76 -4.27 16.66
N ALA A 38 9.75 -3.38 16.51
CA ALA A 38 10.45 -3.10 15.25
C ALA A 38 11.35 -4.27 14.75
N LYS A 39 11.00 -5.48 15.07
CA LYS A 39 11.62 -6.70 14.54
C LYS A 39 10.66 -7.35 13.57
N LEU A 40 11.13 -7.65 12.37
CA LEU A 40 10.39 -8.45 11.42
C LEU A 40 10.02 -9.78 12.08
N GLY A 41 8.74 -9.94 12.38
CA GLY A 41 8.23 -11.20 12.91
C GLY A 41 8.09 -12.26 11.83
N PRO A 42 7.79 -13.51 12.21
CA PRO A 42 7.58 -14.60 11.24
C PRO A 42 6.48 -14.28 10.22
N ILE A 43 5.43 -13.58 10.62
CA ILE A 43 4.34 -13.16 9.73
C ILE A 43 4.82 -12.14 8.70
N ASP A 44 5.60 -11.16 9.15
CA ASP A 44 6.13 -10.11 8.27
C ASP A 44 7.09 -10.71 7.24
N GLN A 45 7.96 -11.61 7.65
CA GLN A 45 8.87 -12.29 6.75
C GLN A 45 8.10 -13.17 5.75
N SER A 46 7.16 -13.98 6.22
CA SER A 46 6.35 -14.84 5.35
C SER A 46 5.57 -14.05 4.31
N LEU A 47 5.08 -12.86 4.66
CA LEU A 47 4.38 -12.01 3.70
C LEU A 47 5.35 -11.40 2.67
N LYS A 48 6.52 -10.95 3.10
CA LYS A 48 7.57 -10.48 2.15
C LYS A 48 7.98 -11.58 1.18
N ASP A 49 8.16 -12.80 1.67
CA ASP A 49 8.50 -13.96 0.85
C ASP A 49 7.38 -14.31 -0.14
N ALA A 50 6.12 -14.26 0.30
CA ALA A 50 4.96 -14.50 -0.57
C ALA A 50 4.79 -13.43 -1.65
N LEU A 51 5.11 -12.18 -1.34
CA LEU A 51 5.15 -11.08 -2.32
C LEU A 51 6.29 -11.29 -3.32
N ALA A 52 7.48 -11.67 -2.84
CA ALA A 52 8.64 -11.93 -3.68
C ALA A 52 8.38 -13.09 -4.65
N GLN A 53 7.74 -14.17 -4.21
CA GLN A 53 7.33 -15.29 -5.07
C GLN A 53 6.39 -14.86 -6.21
N ARG A 54 5.66 -13.77 -6.04
CA ARG A 54 4.82 -13.15 -7.07
C ARG A 54 5.52 -12.04 -7.87
N GLY A 55 6.82 -11.92 -7.70
CA GLY A 55 7.63 -10.92 -8.39
C GLY A 55 7.56 -9.50 -7.79
N LEU A 56 6.95 -9.35 -6.61
CA LEU A 56 6.86 -8.08 -5.89
C LEU A 56 7.96 -8.03 -4.82
N VAL A 57 9.05 -7.32 -5.12
CA VAL A 57 10.25 -7.26 -4.28
C VAL A 57 10.40 -5.86 -3.69
N ASP A 58 10.42 -5.79 -2.36
CA ASP A 58 10.64 -4.55 -1.61
C ASP A 58 11.99 -3.90 -1.98
N GLY A 59 11.96 -2.62 -2.26
CA GLY A 59 13.13 -1.85 -2.71
C GLY A 59 13.47 -1.99 -4.19
N ARG A 60 12.77 -2.87 -4.94
CA ARG A 60 12.99 -3.08 -6.38
C ARG A 60 11.83 -2.57 -7.24
N ASN A 61 10.63 -3.06 -7.00
CA ASN A 61 9.43 -2.72 -7.75
C ASN A 61 8.21 -2.39 -6.90
N ILE A 62 8.34 -2.56 -5.58
CA ILE A 62 7.44 -2.04 -4.55
C ILE A 62 8.26 -1.41 -3.44
N GLU A 63 7.62 -0.59 -2.62
CA GLU A 63 8.18 -0.01 -1.41
C GLU A 63 7.27 -0.36 -0.23
N ILE A 64 7.83 -1.02 0.80
CA ILE A 64 7.07 -1.35 2.01
C ILE A 64 7.51 -0.42 3.14
N VAL A 65 6.60 0.41 3.60
CA VAL A 65 6.81 1.35 4.70
C VAL A 65 6.21 0.77 5.97
N PHE A 66 7.06 0.41 6.93
CA PHE A 66 6.64 -0.11 8.23
C PHE A 66 6.45 1.01 9.26
N ARG A 67 5.47 0.84 10.14
CA ARG A 67 5.32 1.57 11.39
C ARG A 67 5.04 0.58 12.51
N TYR A 68 5.76 0.70 13.60
CA TYR A 68 5.71 -0.21 14.75
C TYR A 68 5.15 0.52 15.96
N ALA A 69 4.09 0.01 16.53
CA ALA A 69 3.48 0.58 17.74
C ALA A 69 4.19 0.16 19.03
N ASN A 70 5.06 -0.86 18.98
CA ASN A 70 5.79 -1.41 20.11
C ASN A 70 4.84 -1.78 21.28
N GLY A 71 3.71 -2.42 20.97
CA GLY A 71 2.70 -2.82 21.94
C GLY A 71 1.84 -1.67 22.50
N ARG A 72 1.98 -0.45 21.97
CA ARG A 72 1.29 0.75 22.46
C ARG A 72 0.10 1.10 21.58
N SER A 73 -1.10 0.84 22.08
CA SER A 73 -2.34 1.15 21.37
C SER A 73 -2.58 2.65 21.20
N ASP A 74 -2.10 3.47 22.15
CA ASP A 74 -2.20 4.94 22.10
C ASP A 74 -1.46 5.55 20.90
N ARG A 75 -0.47 4.86 20.33
CA ARG A 75 0.28 5.31 19.16
C ARG A 75 -0.34 4.95 17.82
N LEU A 76 -1.34 4.07 17.80
CA LEU A 76 -1.88 3.55 16.54
C LEU A 76 -2.50 4.64 15.66
N ALA A 77 -3.19 5.61 16.25
CA ALA A 77 -3.80 6.70 15.51
C ALA A 77 -2.74 7.61 14.85
N GLU A 78 -1.69 7.98 15.58
CA GLU A 78 -0.56 8.78 15.08
C GLU A 78 0.16 8.06 13.95
N LEU A 79 0.54 6.78 14.15
CA LEU A 79 1.26 5.97 13.17
C LEU A 79 0.41 5.70 11.92
N SER A 80 -0.91 5.60 12.08
CA SER A 80 -1.84 5.51 10.95
C SER A 80 -1.81 6.78 10.11
N ALA A 81 -1.85 7.95 10.74
CA ALA A 81 -1.77 9.23 10.05
C ALA A 81 -0.41 9.39 9.33
N GLU A 82 0.70 8.98 9.95
CA GLU A 82 2.02 8.98 9.32
C GLU A 82 2.05 8.10 8.06
N LEU A 83 1.47 6.89 8.12
CA LEU A 83 1.40 6.00 6.96
C LEU A 83 0.58 6.61 5.83
N ILE A 84 -0.56 7.22 6.14
CA ILE A 84 -1.40 7.90 5.14
C ILE A 84 -0.65 9.07 4.49
N ALA A 85 0.12 9.83 5.27
CA ALA A 85 0.93 10.93 4.76
C ALA A 85 1.97 10.47 3.71
N GLN A 86 2.41 9.21 3.77
CA GLN A 86 3.31 8.60 2.78
C GLN A 86 2.60 8.26 1.45
N LYS A 87 1.30 8.52 1.34
CA LYS A 87 0.47 8.25 0.15
C LYS A 87 0.58 6.79 -0.33
N PRO A 88 0.29 5.81 0.52
CA PRO A 88 0.37 4.40 0.13
C PRO A 88 -0.73 4.04 -0.87
N ASN A 89 -0.45 3.05 -1.72
CA ASN A 89 -1.42 2.46 -2.63
C ASN A 89 -2.26 1.36 -1.93
N LEU A 90 -1.69 0.80 -0.86
CA LEU A 90 -2.28 -0.28 -0.08
C LEU A 90 -1.81 -0.17 1.37
N LEU A 91 -2.69 -0.49 2.31
CA LEU A 91 -2.37 -0.61 3.73
C LEU A 91 -2.49 -2.06 4.20
N LEU A 92 -1.57 -2.48 5.04
CA LEU A 92 -1.57 -3.79 5.68
C LEU A 92 -1.62 -3.63 7.21
N ALA A 93 -2.42 -4.46 7.86
CA ALA A 93 -2.45 -4.57 9.31
C ALA A 93 -2.96 -5.94 9.76
N VAL A 94 -2.55 -6.38 10.94
CA VAL A 94 -3.05 -7.60 11.57
C VAL A 94 -3.64 -7.26 12.93
N GLY A 95 -4.86 -7.75 13.18
CA GLY A 95 -5.62 -7.46 14.39
C GLY A 95 -6.67 -6.35 14.20
N GLY A 96 -7.88 -6.58 14.70
CA GLY A 96 -8.98 -5.62 14.56
C GLY A 96 -8.68 -4.27 15.20
N HIS A 97 -8.02 -4.26 16.37
CA HIS A 97 -7.61 -3.04 17.06
C HIS A 97 -6.56 -2.20 16.30
N VAL A 98 -5.82 -2.81 15.36
CA VAL A 98 -4.84 -2.12 14.49
C VAL A 98 -5.50 -1.62 13.20
N ILE A 99 -6.44 -2.40 12.68
CA ILE A 99 -7.14 -2.09 11.42
C ILE A 99 -8.05 -0.87 11.59
N MET A 100 -8.75 -0.75 12.74
CA MET A 100 -9.70 0.34 12.95
C MET A 100 -9.06 1.74 12.88
N PRO A 101 -7.96 2.02 13.59
CA PRO A 101 -7.28 3.32 13.46
C PRO A 101 -6.80 3.63 12.04
N LEU A 102 -6.32 2.61 11.31
CA LEU A 102 -5.96 2.77 9.89
C LEU A 102 -7.17 3.12 9.02
N PHE A 103 -8.28 2.46 9.26
CA PHE A 103 -9.52 2.71 8.53
C PHE A 103 -10.03 4.13 8.76
N GLU A 104 -10.06 4.58 10.01
CA GLU A 104 -10.46 5.94 10.38
C GLU A 104 -9.52 6.99 9.77
N ALA A 105 -8.21 6.77 9.83
CA ALA A 105 -7.21 7.68 9.24
C ALA A 105 -7.31 7.75 7.72
N SER A 106 -7.57 6.63 7.04
CA SER A 106 -7.67 6.56 5.59
C SER A 106 -8.96 7.16 5.03
N LYS A 107 -9.97 7.31 5.87
CA LYS A 107 -11.33 7.74 5.47
C LYS A 107 -11.87 6.92 4.28
N GLY A 108 -11.42 5.67 4.17
CA GLY A 108 -11.77 4.77 3.07
C GLY A 108 -11.10 5.10 1.73
N GLY A 109 -10.17 6.04 1.68
CA GLY A 109 -9.51 6.44 0.43
C GLY A 109 -8.38 5.51 0.00
N VAL A 110 -7.87 4.65 0.90
CA VAL A 110 -6.81 3.67 0.61
C VAL A 110 -7.31 2.27 0.96
N PRO A 111 -7.14 1.27 0.08
CA PRO A 111 -7.53 -0.09 0.38
C PRO A 111 -6.71 -0.65 1.53
N ILE A 112 -7.38 -1.34 2.46
CA ILE A 112 -6.75 -2.00 3.60
C ILE A 112 -6.92 -3.52 3.45
N VAL A 113 -5.82 -4.24 3.54
CA VAL A 113 -5.79 -5.70 3.65
C VAL A 113 -5.36 -6.05 5.06
N GLY A 114 -6.12 -6.88 5.72
CA GLY A 114 -5.82 -7.23 7.11
C GLY A 114 -6.26 -8.64 7.47
N GLY A 115 -5.54 -9.20 8.45
CA GLY A 115 -5.92 -10.42 9.14
C GLY A 115 -6.54 -10.10 10.49
N VAL A 116 -7.65 -10.73 10.82
CA VAL A 116 -8.24 -10.72 12.15
C VAL A 116 -8.23 -12.13 12.71
N SER A 117 -7.75 -12.28 13.93
CA SER A 117 -7.76 -13.56 14.65
C SER A 117 -9.14 -13.91 15.18
N ASP A 118 -9.98 -12.89 15.38
CA ASP A 118 -11.36 -13.05 15.81
C ASP A 118 -12.36 -12.92 14.65
N SER A 119 -13.61 -13.27 14.93
CA SER A 119 -14.68 -13.03 13.97
C SER A 119 -14.71 -11.55 13.58
N PRO A 120 -14.73 -11.22 12.27
CA PRO A 120 -14.86 -9.85 11.81
C PRO A 120 -16.10 -9.12 12.36
N MET A 121 -17.11 -9.88 12.79
CA MET A 121 -18.31 -9.37 13.45
C MET A 121 -18.03 -8.89 14.88
N ARG A 122 -17.21 -9.63 15.65
CA ARG A 122 -16.80 -9.22 17.01
C ARG A 122 -15.86 -8.03 17.00
N ALA A 123 -15.05 -7.93 15.96
CA ALA A 123 -14.15 -6.79 15.76
C ALA A 123 -14.89 -5.52 15.25
N GLY A 124 -16.21 -5.58 15.03
CA GLY A 124 -16.99 -4.46 14.51
C GLY A 124 -16.69 -4.11 13.04
N ILE A 125 -15.99 -5.00 12.33
CA ILE A 125 -15.52 -4.77 10.96
C ILE A 125 -16.53 -5.27 9.92
N ALA A 126 -17.41 -6.19 10.30
CA ALA A 126 -18.45 -6.72 9.42
C ALA A 126 -19.75 -6.94 10.18
N VAL A 127 -20.89 -6.67 9.53
CA VAL A 127 -22.22 -6.91 10.08
C VAL A 127 -22.65 -8.35 9.89
N SER A 128 -22.13 -9.04 8.88
CA SER A 128 -22.44 -10.42 8.56
C SER A 128 -21.36 -11.06 7.69
N LEU A 129 -21.06 -12.34 7.93
CA LEU A 129 -20.14 -13.12 7.06
C LEU A 129 -20.75 -13.47 5.70
N ALA A 130 -22.08 -13.44 5.58
CA ALA A 130 -22.78 -13.74 4.33
C ALA A 130 -22.83 -12.54 3.36
N ARG A 131 -22.70 -11.33 3.91
CA ARG A 131 -22.62 -10.10 3.13
C ARG A 131 -21.51 -9.25 3.74
N PRO A 132 -20.29 -9.29 3.18
CA PRO A 132 -19.27 -8.36 3.59
C PRO A 132 -19.82 -6.95 3.33
N VAL A 133 -20.06 -6.21 4.40
CA VAL A 133 -20.48 -4.82 4.29
C VAL A 133 -19.34 -4.10 3.59
N ARG A 134 -19.63 -3.47 2.49
CA ARG A 134 -18.79 -2.40 1.94
C ARG A 134 -18.78 -1.25 2.95
N ILE A 135 -17.92 -1.36 3.94
CA ILE A 135 -17.70 -0.25 4.88
C ILE A 135 -17.03 0.90 4.15
N SER A 136 -16.44 0.64 3.01
CA SER A 136 -15.94 1.63 2.04
C SER A 136 -15.52 0.95 0.74
N PRO A 137 -15.48 1.67 -0.39
CA PRO A 137 -15.10 1.10 -1.68
C PRO A 137 -13.69 0.50 -1.73
N GLY A 138 -12.89 0.57 -0.67
CA GLY A 138 -11.52 0.04 -0.61
C GLY A 138 -11.29 -1.19 0.28
N LEU A 139 -12.24 -1.59 1.13
CA LEU A 139 -12.03 -2.73 2.03
C LEU A 139 -12.44 -4.05 1.33
N ARG A 140 -11.45 -4.83 0.93
CA ARG A 140 -11.68 -6.17 0.38
C ARG A 140 -11.32 -7.22 1.43
N PHE A 141 -12.32 -7.94 1.91
CA PHE A 141 -12.09 -9.17 2.67
C PHE A 141 -11.91 -10.34 1.70
N SER A 142 -10.71 -10.87 1.63
CA SER A 142 -10.48 -12.16 0.99
C SER A 142 -10.81 -13.27 1.99
N ARG A 143 -11.71 -14.17 1.61
CA ARG A 143 -12.04 -15.33 2.42
C ARG A 143 -10.83 -16.28 2.40
N MET A 144 -10.03 -16.27 3.45
CA MET A 144 -9.02 -17.30 3.65
C MET A 144 -9.74 -18.60 3.97
N LYS A 145 -9.65 -19.60 3.10
CA LYS A 145 -10.06 -20.96 3.43
C LYS A 145 -9.10 -21.45 4.51
N TRP A 146 -9.58 -21.46 5.75
CA TRP A 146 -8.91 -22.17 6.82
C TRP A 146 -9.02 -23.67 6.54
N GLN A 147 -7.91 -24.36 6.30
CA GLN A 147 -7.83 -25.82 6.32
C GLN A 147 -7.25 -26.22 7.66
N PRO A 148 -7.99 -26.94 8.51
CA PRO A 148 -7.41 -27.54 9.68
C PRO A 148 -6.38 -28.57 9.25
N SER A 149 -5.17 -28.41 9.73
CA SER A 149 -4.14 -29.45 9.63
C SER A 149 -4.62 -30.63 10.47
N GLY A 150 -4.90 -31.77 9.85
CA GLY A 150 -5.19 -33.05 10.49
C GLY A 150 -3.97 -33.60 11.21
#